data_aa7b651027ed47dbbd2c46228148a5e1
#
_entry.id   aa7b651027ed47dbbd2c46228148a5e1
#
_cell.length_a   1.000
_cell.length_b   1.000
_cell.length_c   1.000
_cell.angle_alpha   90.00
_cell.angle_beta   90.00
_cell.angle_gamma   90.00
#
_symmetry.space_group_name_H-M   'P 1'
#
loop_
_entity.id
_entity.type
_entity.pdbx_description
1 polymer ?
#
loop_
_entity_poly.entity_id
_entity_poly.type
_entity_poly.pdbx_seq_one_letter_code
_entity_poly.pdbx_strand_id
1 'polypeptide(L)'
;MWRCPECRRQFANRNQSHACGSGYTLASHFAEKPKSVRAIFDKLLSIAKRNGPLIVLPEKTRIAFQVRMSFAAFVVRQNWIDGHVVLARRLENSRFRRIETFSPRNHLHAFRFKGVDEIDDEVAAWFAEAYLVGEQRHLASH
;
A
#
# COMPACT_ATOMS: atom_id res chain seq x y z
N MET A 1 -19.41 -5.84 -2.85
CA MET A 1 -18.44 -5.15 -3.72
C MET A 1 -18.51 -5.68 -5.13
N TRP A 2 -18.30 -4.82 -6.09
CA TRP A 2 -18.31 -5.20 -7.50
C TRP A 2 -16.89 -5.52 -7.97
N ARG A 3 -16.73 -6.60 -8.75
CA ARG A 3 -15.46 -6.95 -9.39
C ARG A 3 -15.55 -6.71 -10.89
N CYS A 4 -14.64 -5.90 -11.41
CA CYS A 4 -14.58 -5.62 -12.83
C CYS A 4 -14.20 -6.90 -13.60
N PRO A 5 -14.98 -7.33 -14.61
CA PRO A 5 -14.67 -8.53 -15.37
C PRO A 5 -13.41 -8.42 -16.24
N GLU A 6 -12.99 -7.20 -16.56
CA GLU A 6 -11.80 -6.99 -17.41
C GLU A 6 -10.51 -6.95 -16.61
N CYS A 7 -10.44 -6.14 -15.53
CA CYS A 7 -9.22 -6.00 -14.75
C CYS A 7 -9.26 -6.75 -13.44
N ARG A 8 -10.41 -7.32 -13.08
CA ARG A 8 -10.64 -8.10 -11.86
C ARG A 8 -10.45 -7.32 -10.56
N ARG A 9 -10.39 -6.01 -10.62
CA ARG A 9 -10.36 -5.16 -9.43
C ARG A 9 -11.73 -5.17 -8.76
N GLN A 10 -11.71 -5.01 -7.44
CA GLN A 10 -12.94 -4.87 -6.66
C GLN A 10 -13.17 -3.40 -6.33
N PHE A 11 -14.42 -2.97 -6.43
CA PHE A 11 -14.81 -1.59 -6.17
C PHE A 11 -16.03 -1.57 -5.27
N ALA A 12 -16.17 -0.49 -4.51
CA ALA A 12 -17.31 -0.32 -3.62
C ALA A 12 -18.61 -0.20 -4.40
N ASN A 13 -18.57 0.44 -5.55
CA ASN A 13 -19.75 0.70 -6.39
C ASN A 13 -19.71 -0.13 -7.66
N ARG A 14 -20.88 -0.65 -8.06
CA ARG A 14 -21.02 -1.39 -9.30
C ARG A 14 -20.74 -0.46 -10.49
N ASN A 15 -19.99 -0.97 -11.47
CA ASN A 15 -19.60 -0.22 -12.67
C ASN A 15 -18.86 1.07 -12.36
N GLN A 16 -18.13 1.09 -11.26
CA GLN A 16 -17.33 2.25 -10.88
C GLN A 16 -16.30 2.55 -11.96
N SER A 17 -16.21 3.82 -12.34
CA SER A 17 -15.23 4.27 -13.32
C SER A 17 -13.81 4.09 -12.79
N HIS A 18 -12.92 3.54 -13.62
CA HIS A 18 -11.53 3.30 -13.24
C HIS A 18 -10.68 3.08 -14.50
N ALA A 19 -9.37 3.07 -14.34
CA ALA A 19 -8.41 2.85 -15.42
C ALA A 19 -8.26 1.36 -15.71
N CYS A 20 -9.32 0.75 -16.24
CA CYS A 20 -9.34 -0.66 -16.59
C CYS A 20 -8.44 -0.91 -17.80
N GLY A 21 -7.60 -1.93 -17.72
CA GLY A 21 -6.71 -2.27 -18.84
C GLY A 21 -5.65 -1.21 -19.10
N SER A 22 -5.18 -0.54 -18.07
CA SER A 22 -4.19 0.54 -18.17
C SER A 22 -2.86 0.10 -18.79
N GLY A 23 -2.56 -1.20 -18.77
CA GLY A 23 -1.28 -1.72 -19.26
C GLY A 23 -0.14 -1.59 -18.25
N TYR A 24 -0.38 -0.99 -17.10
CA TYR A 24 0.65 -0.89 -16.08
C TYR A 24 0.79 -2.19 -15.31
N THR A 25 2.04 -2.64 -15.11
CA THR A 25 2.35 -3.90 -14.43
C THR A 25 3.39 -3.65 -13.35
N LEU A 26 3.56 -4.63 -12.45
CA LEU A 26 4.66 -4.56 -11.48
C LEU A 26 5.99 -4.44 -12.21
N ALA A 27 6.18 -5.23 -13.26
CA ALA A 27 7.42 -5.21 -14.03
C ALA A 27 7.72 -3.81 -14.57
N SER A 28 6.71 -3.06 -15.01
CA SER A 28 6.91 -1.72 -15.57
C SER A 28 7.43 -0.74 -14.51
N HIS A 29 7.04 -0.90 -13.24
CA HIS A 29 7.52 -0.04 -12.16
C HIS A 29 8.97 -0.32 -11.80
N PHE A 30 9.45 -1.54 -12.06
CA PHE A 30 10.81 -1.96 -11.72
C PHE A 30 11.74 -2.03 -12.93
N ALA A 31 11.24 -1.66 -14.12
CA ALA A 31 12.08 -1.61 -15.31
C ALA A 31 13.26 -0.68 -15.09
N GLU A 32 14.47 -1.16 -15.40
CA GLU A 32 15.72 -0.41 -15.25
C GLU A 32 16.01 0.02 -13.79
N LYS A 33 15.41 -0.65 -12.82
CA LYS A 33 15.70 -0.41 -11.40
C LYS A 33 16.64 -1.49 -10.87
N PRO A 34 17.48 -1.17 -9.88
CA PRO A 34 18.36 -2.18 -9.25
C PRO A 34 17.53 -3.28 -8.57
N LYS A 35 18.09 -4.48 -8.51
CA LYS A 35 17.45 -5.60 -7.81
C LYS A 35 17.23 -5.32 -6.32
N SER A 36 18.07 -4.48 -5.72
CA SER A 36 17.93 -4.09 -4.32
C SER A 36 16.63 -3.35 -4.06
N VAL A 37 16.15 -2.56 -5.01
CA VAL A 37 14.88 -1.85 -4.89
C VAL A 37 13.71 -2.83 -4.99
N ARG A 38 13.79 -3.80 -5.90
CA ARG A 38 12.77 -4.85 -5.99
C ARG A 38 12.70 -5.67 -4.71
N ALA A 39 13.85 -5.95 -4.09
CA ALA A 39 13.91 -6.69 -2.84
C ALA A 39 13.18 -5.96 -1.71
N ILE A 40 13.28 -4.63 -1.66
CA ILE A 40 12.54 -3.81 -0.69
C ILE A 40 11.04 -4.04 -0.85
N PHE A 41 10.55 -3.92 -2.10
CA PHE A 41 9.13 -4.11 -2.39
C PHE A 41 8.68 -5.54 -2.02
N ASP A 42 9.44 -6.54 -2.41
CA ASP A 42 9.09 -7.94 -2.14
C ASP A 42 8.97 -8.20 -0.64
N LYS A 43 9.85 -7.60 0.17
CA LYS A 43 9.77 -7.74 1.62
C LYS A 43 8.54 -7.03 2.19
N LEU A 44 8.22 -5.84 1.69
CA LEU A 44 7.01 -5.11 2.10
C LEU A 44 5.75 -5.91 1.77
N LEU A 45 5.70 -6.49 0.58
CA LEU A 45 4.57 -7.32 0.16
C LEU A 45 4.44 -8.57 1.03
N SER A 46 5.55 -9.22 1.33
CA SER A 46 5.57 -10.39 2.20
C SER A 46 5.00 -10.07 3.58
N ILE A 47 5.40 -8.94 4.16
CA ILE A 47 4.90 -8.48 5.45
C ILE A 47 3.41 -8.19 5.40
N ALA A 48 2.95 -7.50 4.35
CA ALA A 48 1.55 -7.18 4.20
C ALA A 48 0.70 -8.45 4.08
N LYS A 49 1.16 -9.44 3.32
CA LYS A 49 0.44 -10.70 3.12
C LYS A 49 0.33 -11.56 4.37
N ARG A 50 1.16 -11.33 5.37
CA ARG A 50 1.05 -12.04 6.66
C ARG A 50 -0.29 -11.79 7.35
N ASN A 51 -0.94 -10.70 7.02
CA ASN A 51 -2.21 -10.29 7.64
C ASN A 51 -3.43 -10.88 6.93
N GLY A 52 -3.24 -11.41 5.72
CA GLY A 52 -4.31 -11.98 4.92
C GLY A 52 -4.19 -11.63 3.45
N PRO A 53 -5.14 -12.06 2.62
CA PRO A 53 -5.11 -11.77 1.18
C PRO A 53 -5.27 -10.29 0.90
N LEU A 54 -4.58 -9.81 -0.14
CA LEU A 54 -4.68 -8.44 -0.59
C LEU A 54 -4.52 -8.39 -2.11
N ILE A 55 -4.94 -7.27 -2.69
CA ILE A 55 -4.82 -7.02 -4.12
C ILE A 55 -3.68 -6.04 -4.33
N VAL A 56 -2.77 -6.38 -5.24
CA VAL A 56 -1.69 -5.50 -5.65
C VAL A 56 -2.12 -4.78 -6.92
N LEU A 57 -2.16 -3.45 -6.87
CA LEU A 57 -2.64 -2.62 -7.97
C LEU A 57 -1.50 -1.78 -8.55
N PRO A 58 -0.85 -2.24 -9.64
CA PRO A 58 0.12 -1.38 -10.32
C PRO A 58 -0.65 -0.30 -11.09
N GLU A 59 -0.40 0.95 -10.71
CA GLU A 59 -1.03 2.11 -11.33
C GLU A 59 0.02 2.92 -12.10
N LYS A 60 -0.35 4.04 -12.69
CA LYS A 60 0.55 4.82 -13.53
C LYS A 60 1.84 5.22 -12.80
N THR A 61 1.72 5.75 -11.58
CA THR A 61 2.86 6.29 -10.85
C THR A 61 3.14 5.59 -9.54
N ARG A 62 2.28 4.66 -9.12
CA ARG A 62 2.42 3.98 -7.84
C ARG A 62 1.89 2.56 -7.88
N ILE A 63 2.26 1.78 -6.86
CA ILE A 63 1.71 0.44 -6.64
C ILE A 63 0.93 0.49 -5.33
N ALA A 64 -0.36 0.18 -5.37
CA ALA A 64 -1.20 0.21 -4.17
C ALA A 64 -1.49 -1.20 -3.67
N PHE A 65 -1.65 -1.34 -2.35
CA PHE A 65 -2.15 -2.55 -1.70
C PHE A 65 -3.58 -2.27 -1.24
N GLN A 66 -4.50 -3.14 -1.61
CA GLN A 66 -5.92 -2.96 -1.33
C GLN A 66 -6.55 -4.23 -0.76
N VAL A 67 -7.48 -4.05 0.18
CA VAL A 67 -8.42 -5.09 0.59
C VAL A 67 -9.80 -4.60 0.17
N ARG A 68 -10.53 -3.91 1.04
CA ARG A 68 -11.76 -3.18 0.64
C ARG A 68 -11.41 -1.78 0.18
N MET A 69 -10.39 -1.19 0.79
CA MET A 69 -9.83 0.08 0.35
C MET A 69 -8.31 -0.03 0.33
N SER A 70 -7.67 0.87 -0.38
CA SER A 70 -6.22 0.94 -0.40
C SER A 70 -5.72 1.38 0.97
N PHE A 71 -4.78 0.64 1.54
CA PHE A 71 -4.20 0.94 2.85
C PHE A 71 -2.71 1.26 2.79
N ALA A 72 -2.09 1.05 1.64
CA ALA A 72 -0.68 1.36 1.42
C ALA A 72 -0.44 1.62 -0.05
N ALA A 73 0.56 2.42 -0.37
CA ALA A 73 0.98 2.64 -1.74
C ALA A 73 2.46 2.99 -1.77
N PHE A 74 3.11 2.71 -2.90
CA PHE A 74 4.55 2.85 -3.05
C PHE A 74 4.89 3.46 -4.40
N VAL A 75 5.88 4.37 -4.40
CA VAL A 75 6.48 4.91 -5.62
C VAL A 75 7.90 4.36 -5.70
N VAL A 76 8.19 3.64 -6.78
CA VAL A 76 9.50 3.02 -6.98
C VAL A 76 10.45 4.06 -7.55
N ARG A 77 11.51 4.36 -6.80
CA ARG A 77 12.57 5.27 -7.22
C ARG A 77 13.79 4.48 -7.66
N GLN A 78 14.82 5.17 -8.16
CA GLN A 78 16.02 4.50 -8.66
C GLN A 78 16.78 3.74 -7.56
N ASN A 79 16.89 4.34 -6.37
CA ASN A 79 17.69 3.76 -5.28
C ASN A 79 16.92 3.53 -3.98
N TRP A 80 15.60 3.77 -3.97
CA TRP A 80 14.77 3.57 -2.78
C TRP A 80 13.31 3.47 -3.17
N ILE A 81 12.47 3.17 -2.18
CA ILE A 81 11.02 3.20 -2.34
C ILE A 81 10.44 4.23 -1.38
N ASP A 82 9.67 5.16 -1.92
CA ASP A 82 8.84 6.06 -1.15
C ASP A 82 7.47 5.43 -1.03
N GLY A 83 6.88 5.45 0.15
CA GLY A 83 5.58 4.86 0.32
C GLY A 83 4.84 5.44 1.51
N HIS A 84 3.63 4.92 1.73
CA HIS A 84 2.84 5.29 2.88
C HIS A 84 1.93 4.15 3.30
N VAL A 85 1.48 4.22 4.55
CA VAL A 85 0.40 3.38 5.09
C VAL A 85 -0.65 4.28 5.68
N VAL A 86 -1.90 3.82 5.67
CA VAL A 86 -3.02 4.52 6.30
C VAL A 86 -3.33 3.82 7.61
N LEU A 87 -3.26 4.56 8.72
CA LEU A 87 -3.54 4.05 10.05
C LEU A 87 -4.79 4.72 10.62
N ALA A 88 -5.45 4.05 11.55
CA ALA A 88 -6.65 4.58 12.21
C ALA A 88 -6.33 5.66 13.24
N ARG A 89 -5.06 5.84 13.55
CA ARG A 89 -4.57 6.82 14.52
C ARG A 89 -3.34 7.53 13.99
N ARG A 90 -3.06 8.69 14.54
CA ARG A 90 -1.83 9.40 14.22
C ARG A 90 -0.70 8.83 15.08
N LEU A 91 0.27 8.18 14.45
CA LEU A 91 1.40 7.55 15.13
C LEU A 91 2.65 8.41 14.93
N GLU A 92 3.05 9.13 15.98
CA GLU A 92 4.26 9.95 15.91
C GLU A 92 5.50 9.07 15.95
N ASN A 93 6.33 9.19 14.92
CA ASN A 93 7.56 8.40 14.80
C ASN A 93 8.52 9.13 13.86
N SER A 94 9.78 9.23 14.25
CA SER A 94 10.79 9.93 13.44
C SER A 94 11.05 9.29 12.08
N ARG A 95 10.64 8.04 11.89
CA ARG A 95 10.77 7.33 10.62
C ARG A 95 9.77 7.80 9.57
N PHE A 96 8.68 8.47 9.99
CA PHE A 96 7.71 9.03 9.06
C PHE A 96 8.17 10.41 8.59
N ARG A 97 8.20 10.57 7.28
CA ARG A 97 8.61 11.83 6.64
C ARG A 97 7.53 12.89 6.72
N ARG A 98 6.27 12.45 6.75
CA ARG A 98 5.12 13.32 6.96
C ARG A 98 3.93 12.48 7.40
N ILE A 99 2.98 13.14 8.05
CA ILE A 99 1.72 12.52 8.45
C ILE A 99 0.61 13.45 8.01
N GLU A 100 -0.37 12.91 7.27
CA GLU A 100 -1.51 13.68 6.79
C GLU A 100 -2.79 13.06 7.34
N THR A 101 -3.66 13.90 7.88
CA THR A 101 -4.95 13.46 8.42
C THR A 101 -6.04 13.74 7.40
N PHE A 102 -6.72 12.70 6.92
CA PHE A 102 -7.82 12.83 5.98
C PHE A 102 -9.17 12.83 6.70
N SER A 103 -9.26 12.12 7.82
CA SER A 103 -10.45 12.04 8.64
C SER A 103 -10.03 11.58 10.04
N PRO A 104 -10.94 11.58 11.03
CA PRO A 104 -10.57 11.17 12.40
C PRO A 104 -9.94 9.78 12.52
N ARG A 105 -10.22 8.89 11.57
CA ARG A 105 -9.71 7.51 11.61
C ARG A 105 -8.86 7.12 10.41
N ASN A 106 -8.43 8.09 9.61
CA ASN A 106 -7.61 7.81 8.43
C ASN A 106 -6.44 8.80 8.38
N HIS A 107 -5.27 8.33 8.77
CA HIS A 107 -4.06 9.13 8.82
C HIS A 107 -3.00 8.49 7.94
N LEU A 108 -2.53 9.21 6.93
CA LEU A 108 -1.47 8.77 6.04
C LEU A 108 -0.12 9.01 6.70
N HIS A 109 0.72 7.96 6.72
CA HIS A 109 2.06 8.01 7.30
C HIS A 109 3.07 7.66 6.22
N ALA A 110 3.81 8.66 5.74
CA ALA A 110 4.76 8.49 4.64
C ALA A 110 6.16 8.13 5.14
N PHE A 111 6.80 7.19 4.44
CA PHE A 111 8.14 6.72 4.78
C PHE A 111 8.99 6.53 3.52
N ARG A 112 10.29 6.29 3.72
CA ARG A 112 11.22 5.97 2.66
C ARG A 112 12.12 4.83 3.13
N PHE A 113 12.25 3.79 2.31
CA PHE A 113 13.14 2.68 2.59
C PHE A 113 14.23 2.58 1.51
N LYS A 114 15.47 2.57 1.95
CA LYS A 114 16.65 2.48 1.09
C LYS A 114 17.23 1.07 1.04
N GLY A 115 16.84 0.20 1.96
CA GLY A 115 17.31 -1.17 2.01
C GLY A 115 16.38 -2.06 2.80
N VAL A 116 16.48 -3.38 2.59
CA VAL A 116 15.61 -4.36 3.25
C VAL A 116 15.84 -4.40 4.77
N ASP A 117 17.00 -4.01 5.23
CA ASP A 117 17.35 -3.98 6.65
C ASP A 117 16.56 -2.93 7.44
N GLU A 118 15.98 -1.96 6.76
CA GLU A 118 15.12 -0.96 7.39
C GLU A 118 13.72 -1.49 7.66
N ILE A 119 13.36 -2.63 7.08
CA ILE A 119 12.03 -3.22 7.20
C ILE A 119 12.08 -4.25 8.32
N ASP A 120 11.67 -3.84 9.51
CA ASP A 120 11.76 -4.60 10.74
C ASP A 120 10.39 -4.89 11.35
N ASP A 121 10.38 -5.37 12.60
CA ASP A 121 9.14 -5.71 13.30
C ASP A 121 8.24 -4.49 13.53
N GLU A 122 8.82 -3.31 13.68
CA GLU A 122 8.04 -2.08 13.81
C GLU A 122 7.27 -1.80 12.52
N VAL A 123 7.92 -1.97 11.38
CA VAL A 123 7.27 -1.80 10.07
C VAL A 123 6.17 -2.84 9.90
N ALA A 124 6.42 -4.08 10.30
CA ALA A 124 5.41 -5.13 10.26
C ALA A 124 4.18 -4.76 11.10
N ALA A 125 4.39 -4.13 12.26
CA ALA A 125 3.29 -3.66 13.09
C ALA A 125 2.47 -2.56 12.40
N TRP A 126 3.13 -1.64 11.68
CA TRP A 126 2.41 -0.62 10.90
C TRP A 126 1.51 -1.26 9.86
N PHE A 127 2.01 -2.28 9.17
CA PHE A 127 1.25 -2.95 8.11
C PHE A 127 0.09 -3.76 8.69
N ALA A 128 0.24 -4.33 9.90
CA ALA A 128 -0.86 -5.01 10.56
C ALA A 128 -2.00 -4.03 10.88
N GLU A 129 -1.68 -2.85 11.40
CA GLU A 129 -2.70 -1.81 11.65
C GLU A 129 -3.33 -1.32 10.33
N ALA A 130 -2.49 -1.08 9.32
CA ALA A 130 -2.96 -0.59 8.02
C ALA A 130 -3.88 -1.61 7.33
N TYR A 131 -3.58 -2.89 7.46
CA TYR A 131 -4.41 -3.95 6.89
C TYR A 131 -5.83 -3.91 7.47
N LEU A 132 -5.96 -3.66 8.77
CA LEU A 132 -7.27 -3.51 9.41
C LEU A 132 -8.04 -2.31 8.86
N VAL A 133 -7.33 -1.22 8.54
CA VAL A 133 -7.93 -0.08 7.86
C VAL A 133 -8.39 -0.48 6.47
N GLY A 134 -7.57 -1.23 5.73
CA GLY A 134 -7.91 -1.74 4.41
C GLY A 134 -9.16 -2.61 4.41
N GLU A 135 -9.36 -3.39 5.46
CA GLU A 135 -10.58 -4.18 5.66
C GLU A 135 -11.76 -3.35 6.16
N GLN A 136 -11.53 -2.09 6.51
CA GLN A 136 -12.50 -1.18 7.13
C GLN A 136 -12.99 -1.66 8.50
N ARG A 137 -12.23 -2.52 9.17
CA ARG A 137 -12.58 -3.00 10.52
C ARG A 137 -12.48 -1.91 11.56
N HIS A 138 -11.59 -0.93 11.34
CA HIS A 138 -11.46 0.22 12.24
C HIS A 138 -12.73 1.07 12.33
N LEU A 139 -13.61 0.97 11.32
CA LEU A 139 -14.90 1.67 11.30
C LEU A 139 -15.99 0.88 12.01
N ALA A 140 -15.83 -0.43 12.14
CA ALA A 140 -16.82 -1.31 12.79
C ALA A 140 -16.69 -1.31 14.32
N SER A 141 -15.59 -0.79 14.83
CA SER A 141 -15.33 -0.71 16.27
C SER A 141 -16.03 0.52 16.85
N HIS A 142 -16.95 0.29 17.74
CA HIS A 142 -17.75 1.34 18.37
C HIS A 142 -17.57 1.37 19.87
#